data_9a27a41d6d2f52b8116fa68609aaa7b5
#
_entry.id   9a27a41d6d2f52b8116fa68609aaa7b5
#
_cell.length_a   1.000
_cell.length_b   1.000
_cell.length_c   1.000
_cell.angle_alpha   90.00
_cell.angle_beta   90.00
_cell.angle_gamma   90.00
#
_symmetry.space_group_name_H-M   'P 1'
#
loop_
_entity.id
_entity.type
_entity.pdbx_description
1 polymer ?
#
loop_
_entity_poly.entity_id
_entity_poly.type
_entity_poly.pdbx_seq_one_letter_code
_entity_poly.pdbx_strand_id
1 'polypeptide(L)'
;MATVNDMVVSQAGTILTSLVKQATGQTVITPTNSTEFVSVATTALKTDVDPILKALSQMWGRSIFSQRPYTRRFNGLEMDMQRWGNAIRKMSVADKPVEDDARFTWPVGYNADQPPASGDGKSVDMYALNKPDVLQTNFYGQLVYENSYTIFRDNLDTAFTGPEEFMRFVSMIGQNRADKLEQYRETMGRGLLANYAGALLAENQESRVVHLLAEYNTLTNQQLTAQTVYQPDNFTPFMRWVYARIRSLMELMRERSQMFQTVINAKPVMRHTPPDRLKLYMYSPAMEMVKSMVASETFHDDLIRYTDYESVTFWQSIEKPDSISVNPVYTGTDGTIKTKVGDGSSAGVEQAGIFGIMFDEDALGYAQVNAWNQLTPFNAKGGYWNDFDHVNFRTMQDMTEKGLILLLD
;
A
#
# COMPACT_ATOMS: atom_id res chain seq x y z
N MET A 1 1.44 37.52 -29.51
CA MET A 1 1.43 36.61 -28.33
C MET A 1 -0.02 36.46 -27.94
N ALA A 2 -0.54 35.23 -27.85
CA ALA A 2 -1.89 34.99 -27.36
C ALA A 2 -1.97 35.44 -25.91
N THR A 3 -3.03 36.10 -25.52
CA THR A 3 -3.26 36.51 -24.14
C THR A 3 -3.69 35.30 -23.31
N VAL A 4 -3.60 35.36 -21.98
CA VAL A 4 -4.04 34.28 -21.09
C VAL A 4 -5.52 33.95 -21.36
N ASN A 5 -6.35 34.95 -21.65
CA ASN A 5 -7.76 34.77 -22.02
C ASN A 5 -7.94 33.97 -23.32
N ASP A 6 -7.12 34.22 -24.33
CA ASP A 6 -7.19 33.51 -25.62
C ASP A 6 -6.83 32.00 -25.41
N MET A 7 -5.89 31.71 -24.50
CA MET A 7 -5.53 30.33 -24.17
C MET A 7 -6.68 29.60 -23.45
N VAL A 8 -7.37 30.24 -22.50
CA VAL A 8 -8.51 29.69 -21.79
C VAL A 8 -9.68 29.43 -22.75
N VAL A 9 -9.98 30.38 -23.64
CA VAL A 9 -11.05 30.23 -24.66
C VAL A 9 -10.73 29.05 -25.59
N SER A 10 -9.48 28.93 -26.05
CA SER A 10 -9.06 27.83 -26.92
C SER A 10 -9.16 26.47 -26.24
N GLN A 11 -8.75 26.36 -24.97
CA GLN A 11 -8.85 25.12 -24.20
C GLN A 11 -10.30 24.76 -23.94
N ALA A 12 -11.10 25.70 -23.45
CA ALA A 12 -12.53 25.47 -23.17
C ALA A 12 -13.28 25.12 -24.47
N GLY A 13 -12.98 25.77 -25.58
CA GLY A 13 -13.54 25.49 -26.90
C GLY A 13 -13.20 24.07 -27.38
N THR A 14 -11.98 23.62 -27.20
CA THR A 14 -11.55 22.26 -27.55
C THR A 14 -12.28 21.21 -26.72
N ILE A 15 -12.41 21.44 -25.42
CA ILE A 15 -13.15 20.55 -24.51
C ILE A 15 -14.63 20.49 -24.91
N LEU A 16 -15.27 21.65 -25.12
CA LEU A 16 -16.68 21.73 -25.53
C LEU A 16 -16.92 21.02 -26.86
N THR A 17 -16.06 21.22 -27.86
CA THR A 17 -16.15 20.51 -29.14
C THR A 17 -16.04 19.00 -28.99
N SER A 18 -15.11 18.55 -28.15
CA SER A 18 -14.95 17.11 -27.86
C SER A 18 -16.16 16.53 -27.16
N LEU A 19 -16.75 17.26 -26.21
CA LEU A 19 -17.98 16.86 -25.50
C LEU A 19 -19.16 16.76 -26.45
N VAL A 20 -19.39 17.77 -27.29
CA VAL A 20 -20.48 17.78 -28.28
C VAL A 20 -20.33 16.64 -29.28
N LYS A 21 -19.11 16.42 -29.78
CA LYS A 21 -18.80 15.29 -30.67
C LYS A 21 -19.06 13.95 -30.02
N GLN A 22 -18.68 13.77 -28.78
CA GLN A 22 -18.92 12.52 -28.05
C GLN A 22 -20.39 12.30 -27.71
N ALA A 23 -21.12 13.38 -27.41
CA ALA A 23 -22.54 13.34 -27.06
C ALA A 23 -23.44 13.12 -28.27
N THR A 24 -23.20 13.83 -29.39
CA THR A 24 -24.11 13.87 -30.55
C THR A 24 -23.57 13.16 -31.78
N GLY A 25 -22.30 12.79 -31.80
CA GLY A 25 -21.61 12.26 -32.98
C GLY A 25 -21.31 13.31 -34.06
N GLN A 26 -21.73 14.56 -33.88
CA GLN A 26 -21.51 15.65 -34.84
C GLN A 26 -20.25 16.41 -34.51
N THR A 27 -19.51 16.82 -35.55
CA THR A 27 -18.34 17.68 -35.40
C THR A 27 -18.79 19.14 -35.49
N VAL A 28 -18.61 19.89 -34.41
CA VAL A 28 -18.88 21.34 -34.34
C VAL A 28 -17.56 22.09 -34.52
N ILE A 29 -17.63 23.28 -35.10
CA ILE A 29 -16.45 24.16 -35.24
C ILE A 29 -15.99 24.56 -33.83
N THR A 30 -14.68 24.44 -33.59
CA THR A 30 -14.10 24.83 -32.29
C THR A 30 -14.26 26.34 -32.11
N PRO A 31 -14.91 26.81 -31.03
CA PRO A 31 -15.09 28.23 -30.78
C PRO A 31 -13.74 28.94 -30.61
N THR A 32 -13.59 30.09 -31.27
CA THR A 32 -12.37 30.92 -31.23
C THR A 32 -12.51 32.09 -30.27
N ASN A 33 -13.72 32.44 -29.89
CA ASN A 33 -14.02 33.55 -28.98
C ASN A 33 -15.15 33.22 -28.02
N SER A 34 -15.31 34.03 -26.98
CA SER A 34 -16.29 33.83 -25.91
C SER A 34 -17.74 33.79 -26.43
N THR A 35 -18.07 34.61 -27.45
CA THR A 35 -19.40 34.69 -28.03
C THR A 35 -19.76 33.41 -28.79
N GLU A 36 -18.84 32.88 -29.56
CA GLU A 36 -18.99 31.61 -30.25
C GLU A 36 -19.10 30.44 -29.25
N PHE A 37 -18.30 30.47 -28.18
CA PHE A 37 -18.37 29.47 -27.11
C PHE A 37 -19.78 29.40 -26.50
N VAL A 38 -20.33 30.55 -26.09
CA VAL A 38 -21.67 30.64 -25.50
C VAL A 38 -22.76 30.19 -26.50
N SER A 39 -22.62 30.55 -27.78
CA SER A 39 -23.56 30.13 -28.82
C SER A 39 -23.57 28.60 -29.00
N VAL A 40 -22.41 27.98 -29.12
CA VAL A 40 -22.27 26.51 -29.24
C VAL A 40 -22.75 25.82 -27.98
N ALA A 41 -22.38 26.31 -26.80
CA ALA A 41 -22.79 25.77 -25.52
C ALA A 41 -24.30 25.84 -25.33
N THR A 42 -24.92 26.99 -25.60
CA THR A 42 -26.38 27.17 -25.48
C THR A 42 -27.14 26.27 -26.46
N THR A 43 -26.65 26.13 -27.68
CA THR A 43 -27.27 25.24 -28.67
C THR A 43 -27.19 23.79 -28.24
N ALA A 44 -26.04 23.35 -27.72
CA ALA A 44 -25.83 22.02 -27.21
C ALA A 44 -26.76 21.69 -26.03
N LEU A 45 -26.88 22.59 -25.05
CA LEU A 45 -27.77 22.43 -23.90
C LEU A 45 -29.26 22.42 -24.25
N LYS A 46 -29.68 23.15 -25.29
CA LYS A 46 -31.05 23.17 -25.78
C LYS A 46 -31.45 21.89 -26.52
N THR A 47 -30.48 21.22 -27.13
CA THR A 47 -30.74 20.03 -27.95
C THR A 47 -30.92 18.80 -27.07
N ASP A 48 -29.99 18.47 -26.22
CA ASP A 48 -30.10 17.38 -25.25
C ASP A 48 -28.99 17.49 -24.19
N VAL A 49 -29.38 17.60 -22.92
CA VAL A 49 -28.42 17.78 -21.81
C VAL A 49 -27.84 16.46 -21.34
N ASP A 50 -28.62 15.37 -21.36
CA ASP A 50 -28.19 14.08 -20.82
C ASP A 50 -26.96 13.48 -21.53
N PRO A 51 -26.86 13.45 -22.87
CA PRO A 51 -25.65 12.98 -23.55
C PRO A 51 -24.42 13.84 -23.26
N ILE A 52 -24.57 15.14 -23.10
CA ILE A 52 -23.47 16.07 -22.79
C ILE A 52 -22.93 15.81 -21.39
N LEU A 53 -23.82 15.64 -20.41
CA LEU A 53 -23.42 15.29 -19.05
C LEU A 53 -22.77 13.91 -18.97
N LYS A 54 -23.28 12.95 -19.72
CA LYS A 54 -22.66 11.62 -19.79
C LYS A 54 -21.25 11.69 -20.38
N ALA A 55 -21.05 12.48 -21.44
CA ALA A 55 -19.74 12.72 -22.03
C ALA A 55 -18.80 13.45 -21.05
N LEU A 56 -19.33 14.45 -20.32
CA LEU A 56 -18.59 15.20 -19.29
C LEU A 56 -18.16 14.29 -18.13
N SER A 57 -19.06 13.47 -17.63
CA SER A 57 -18.78 12.47 -16.59
C SER A 57 -17.70 11.47 -17.03
N GLN A 58 -17.75 10.97 -18.27
CA GLN A 58 -16.72 10.09 -18.82
C GLN A 58 -15.37 10.82 -19.01
N MET A 59 -15.40 12.10 -19.31
CA MET A 59 -14.18 12.93 -19.41
C MET A 59 -13.53 13.09 -18.01
N TRP A 60 -14.31 13.37 -16.98
CA TRP A 60 -13.79 13.44 -15.59
C TRP A 60 -13.14 12.14 -15.14
N GLY A 61 -13.69 11.00 -15.51
CA GLY A 61 -13.10 9.70 -15.21
C GLY A 61 -11.75 9.43 -15.91
N ARG A 62 -11.39 10.23 -16.93
CA ARG A 62 -10.16 10.05 -17.74
C ARG A 62 -9.17 11.20 -17.62
N SER A 63 -9.57 12.35 -17.08
CA SER A 63 -8.75 13.57 -17.07
C SER A 63 -8.32 13.92 -15.65
N ILE A 64 -7.03 14.17 -15.46
CA ILE A 64 -6.48 14.70 -14.21
C ILE A 64 -6.39 16.22 -14.37
N PHE A 65 -7.26 16.95 -13.66
CA PHE A 65 -7.20 18.41 -13.56
C PHE A 65 -6.44 18.78 -12.28
N SER A 66 -5.30 19.43 -12.42
CA SER A 66 -4.46 19.75 -11.28
C SER A 66 -4.16 21.22 -11.15
N GLN A 67 -4.59 21.85 -10.05
CA GLN A 67 -3.95 23.06 -9.53
C GLN A 67 -3.01 22.75 -8.35
N ARG A 68 -3.32 21.77 -7.53
CA ARG A 68 -2.47 21.19 -6.46
C ARG A 68 -3.00 19.78 -6.18
N PRO A 69 -2.62 18.77 -6.97
CA PRO A 69 -3.10 17.43 -6.74
C PRO A 69 -2.57 16.92 -5.41
N TYR A 70 -3.45 16.31 -4.64
CA TYR A 70 -3.02 15.53 -3.50
C TYR A 70 -2.34 14.26 -4.01
N THR A 71 -1.13 14.02 -3.54
CA THR A 71 -0.38 12.79 -3.84
C THR A 71 -0.23 11.99 -2.57
N ARG A 72 -0.69 10.76 -2.60
CA ARG A 72 -0.57 9.83 -1.47
C ARG A 72 0.89 9.55 -1.14
N ARG A 73 1.17 9.28 0.14
CA ARG A 73 2.50 8.92 0.62
C ARG A 73 2.83 7.43 0.46
N PHE A 74 1.80 6.56 0.53
CA PHE A 74 1.97 5.10 0.46
C PHE A 74 1.89 4.58 -0.98
N ASN A 75 2.90 4.89 -1.80
CA ASN A 75 2.96 4.38 -3.18
C ASN A 75 3.51 2.96 -3.27
N GLY A 76 4.38 2.56 -2.35
CA GLY A 76 5.07 1.28 -2.35
C GLY A 76 4.18 0.06 -2.08
N LEU A 77 2.91 0.27 -1.69
CA LEU A 77 1.94 -0.81 -1.47
C LEU A 77 1.03 -1.07 -2.67
N GLU A 78 1.09 -0.26 -3.72
CA GLU A 78 0.30 -0.48 -4.92
C GLU A 78 0.97 -1.52 -5.81
N MET A 79 0.21 -2.56 -6.13
CA MET A 79 0.59 -3.63 -7.04
C MET A 79 0.04 -3.37 -8.44
N ASP A 80 0.57 -4.06 -9.43
CA ASP A 80 0.07 -3.98 -10.79
C ASP A 80 -1.43 -4.30 -10.89
N MET A 81 -2.13 -3.56 -11.78
CA MET A 81 -3.55 -3.71 -12.00
C MET A 81 -3.91 -5.12 -12.47
N GLN A 82 -4.75 -5.79 -11.72
CA GLN A 82 -5.26 -7.13 -12.05
C GLN A 82 -6.61 -7.02 -12.75
N ARG A 83 -6.65 -7.25 -14.05
CA ARG A 83 -7.89 -7.13 -14.85
C ARG A 83 -8.83 -8.32 -14.75
N TRP A 84 -8.36 -9.49 -14.31
CA TRP A 84 -9.10 -10.74 -14.39
C TRP A 84 -9.05 -11.52 -13.08
N GLY A 85 -10.22 -12.00 -12.66
CA GLY A 85 -10.36 -12.91 -11.51
C GLY A 85 -10.87 -12.25 -10.23
N ASN A 86 -11.50 -13.08 -9.38
CA ASN A 86 -12.08 -12.65 -8.10
C ASN A 86 -11.12 -12.75 -6.93
N ALA A 87 -9.93 -13.33 -7.11
CA ALA A 87 -8.95 -13.53 -6.05
C ALA A 87 -7.52 -13.40 -6.58
N ILE A 88 -6.63 -12.89 -5.74
CA ILE A 88 -5.18 -13.00 -5.93
C ILE A 88 -4.80 -14.41 -5.50
N ARG A 89 -4.14 -15.17 -6.38
CA ARG A 89 -3.67 -16.53 -6.09
C ARG A 89 -2.15 -16.54 -6.02
N LYS A 90 -1.63 -17.06 -4.92
CA LYS A 90 -0.20 -17.30 -4.73
C LYS A 90 0.05 -18.79 -4.56
N MET A 91 1.00 -19.31 -5.32
CA MET A 91 1.41 -20.72 -5.25
C MET A 91 2.86 -20.80 -4.81
N SER A 92 3.14 -21.61 -3.82
CA SER A 92 4.48 -21.86 -3.27
C SER A 92 4.69 -23.36 -3.17
N VAL A 93 5.92 -23.79 -3.39
CA VAL A 93 6.31 -25.20 -3.20
C VAL A 93 6.99 -25.32 -1.84
N ALA A 94 6.53 -26.27 -1.03
CA ALA A 94 7.19 -26.56 0.24
C ALA A 94 8.55 -27.23 -0.05
N ASP A 95 9.58 -26.75 0.63
CA ASP A 95 10.92 -27.27 0.50
C ASP A 95 11.02 -28.67 1.12
N LYS A 96 11.60 -29.59 0.39
CA LYS A 96 12.12 -30.82 0.96
C LYS A 96 13.59 -30.62 1.31
N PRO A 97 14.04 -31.12 2.46
CA PRO A 97 15.47 -31.13 2.75
C PRO A 97 16.21 -31.92 1.69
N VAL A 98 17.40 -31.47 1.34
CA VAL A 98 18.31 -32.27 0.55
C VAL A 98 18.75 -33.43 1.40
N GLU A 99 18.55 -34.64 0.91
CA GLU A 99 19.00 -35.86 1.58
C GLU A 99 20.41 -36.21 1.08
N ASP A 100 21.26 -36.62 2.00
CA ASP A 100 22.56 -37.12 1.65
C ASP A 100 22.41 -38.43 0.83
N ASP A 101 23.28 -38.62 -0.18
CA ASP A 101 23.29 -39.87 -0.94
C ASP A 101 23.56 -41.03 0.02
N ALA A 102 22.61 -41.97 0.10
CA ALA A 102 22.68 -43.12 1.00
C ALA A 102 23.96 -43.94 0.82
N ARG A 103 24.63 -43.81 -0.34
CA ARG A 103 25.93 -44.48 -0.63
C ARG A 103 27.12 -43.82 0.05
N PHE A 104 27.01 -42.51 0.38
CA PHE A 104 28.11 -41.69 0.89
C PHE A 104 27.81 -41.04 2.25
N THR A 105 26.75 -41.47 2.92
CA THR A 105 26.37 -40.89 4.23
C THR A 105 27.41 -41.28 5.29
N TRP A 106 28.09 -40.29 5.83
CA TRP A 106 28.98 -40.47 6.98
C TRP A 106 28.16 -40.25 8.28
N PRO A 107 28.25 -41.19 9.26
CA PRO A 107 27.56 -40.98 10.51
C PRO A 107 28.17 -39.81 11.28
N VAL A 108 27.28 -38.96 11.88
CA VAL A 108 27.69 -37.90 12.78
C VAL A 108 28.40 -38.52 13.98
N GLY A 109 29.63 -38.10 14.28
CA GLY A 109 30.44 -38.69 15.35
C GLY A 109 31.29 -39.88 14.89
N TYR A 110 31.83 -39.81 13.67
CA TYR A 110 32.77 -40.82 13.18
C TYR A 110 33.83 -41.15 14.22
N ASN A 111 33.85 -42.39 14.62
CA ASN A 111 34.89 -42.99 15.44
C ASN A 111 35.75 -43.87 14.56
N ALA A 112 37.06 -43.72 14.63
CA ALA A 112 38.00 -44.50 13.79
C ALA A 112 37.84 -46.03 13.97
N ASP A 113 37.29 -46.43 15.11
CA ASP A 113 37.04 -47.84 15.41
C ASP A 113 35.70 -48.39 14.88
N GLN A 114 34.85 -47.51 14.35
CA GLN A 114 33.60 -47.87 13.69
C GLN A 114 33.57 -47.24 12.30
N PRO A 115 34.02 -47.97 11.25
CA PRO A 115 33.90 -47.45 9.90
C PRO A 115 32.45 -47.15 9.58
N PRO A 116 32.17 -46.08 8.81
CA PRO A 116 30.82 -45.73 8.39
C PRO A 116 30.16 -47.00 7.82
N ALA A 117 28.92 -47.22 8.16
CA ALA A 117 28.12 -48.22 7.46
C ALA A 117 28.02 -47.76 6.03
N SER A 118 28.93 -48.19 5.17
CA SER A 118 28.91 -47.86 3.78
C SER A 118 27.57 -48.34 3.22
N GLY A 119 26.93 -47.50 2.43
CA GLY A 119 25.75 -47.90 1.66
C GLY A 119 26.03 -48.94 0.60
N ASP A 120 27.29 -49.40 0.55
CA ASP A 120 27.76 -50.46 -0.36
C ASP A 120 27.00 -51.76 -0.04
N GLY A 121 26.29 -52.25 -1.03
CA GLY A 121 25.42 -53.42 -0.91
C GLY A 121 23.99 -53.15 -0.37
N LYS A 122 23.59 -51.92 -0.10
CA LYS A 122 22.19 -51.56 0.16
C LYS A 122 21.42 -51.31 -1.12
N SER A 123 20.24 -51.89 -1.23
CA SER A 123 19.32 -51.61 -2.32
C SER A 123 18.75 -50.20 -2.12
N VAL A 124 18.84 -49.36 -3.14
CA VAL A 124 18.22 -48.05 -3.20
C VAL A 124 16.96 -48.14 -4.07
N ASP A 125 15.82 -47.75 -3.53
CA ASP A 125 14.56 -47.73 -4.28
C ASP A 125 14.55 -46.54 -5.26
N MET A 126 14.73 -46.83 -6.54
CA MET A 126 14.68 -45.81 -7.59
C MET A 126 13.27 -45.46 -8.04
N TYR A 127 12.24 -46.17 -7.54
CA TYR A 127 10.84 -45.92 -7.86
C TYR A 127 10.11 -45.16 -6.74
N ALA A 128 10.82 -44.73 -5.72
CA ALA A 128 10.25 -43.89 -4.67
C ALA A 128 9.67 -42.58 -5.22
N LEU A 129 8.37 -42.32 -4.96
CA LEU A 129 7.69 -41.14 -5.45
C LEU A 129 7.97 -39.95 -4.53
N ASN A 130 8.77 -39.03 -4.99
CA ASN A 130 9.06 -37.76 -4.30
C ASN A 130 8.19 -36.63 -4.86
N LYS A 131 6.91 -36.58 -4.45
CA LYS A 131 5.99 -35.51 -4.88
C LYS A 131 6.23 -34.25 -4.07
N PRO A 132 6.49 -33.09 -4.70
CA PRO A 132 6.58 -31.83 -3.98
C PRO A 132 5.21 -31.44 -3.41
N ASP A 133 5.19 -30.92 -2.18
CA ASP A 133 4.02 -30.34 -1.57
C ASP A 133 3.81 -28.91 -2.07
N VAL A 134 2.59 -28.57 -2.46
CA VAL A 134 2.23 -27.23 -2.93
C VAL A 134 1.35 -26.56 -1.90
N LEU A 135 1.73 -25.33 -1.52
CA LEU A 135 0.92 -24.43 -0.72
C LEU A 135 0.27 -23.42 -1.66
N GLN A 136 -1.06 -23.39 -1.72
CA GLN A 136 -1.82 -22.39 -2.45
C GLN A 136 -2.53 -21.49 -1.47
N THR A 137 -2.27 -20.17 -1.57
CA THR A 137 -2.96 -19.14 -0.79
C THR A 137 -3.82 -18.31 -1.74
N ASN A 138 -5.08 -18.10 -1.37
CA ASN A 138 -6.01 -17.28 -2.14
C ASN A 138 -6.42 -16.07 -1.28
N PHE A 139 -6.25 -14.86 -1.83
CA PHE A 139 -6.62 -13.62 -1.17
C PHE A 139 -7.90 -13.08 -1.82
N TYR A 140 -8.99 -12.98 -1.04
CA TYR A 140 -10.31 -12.55 -1.49
C TYR A 140 -10.65 -11.12 -1.04
N GLY A 141 -9.70 -10.41 -0.45
CA GLY A 141 -9.91 -9.05 0.03
C GLY A 141 -10.45 -8.15 -1.08
N GLN A 142 -11.67 -7.64 -0.92
CA GLN A 142 -12.30 -6.71 -1.85
C GLN A 142 -12.77 -5.48 -1.11
N LEU A 143 -12.35 -4.31 -1.61
CA LEU A 143 -12.81 -3.02 -1.16
C LEU A 143 -13.39 -2.27 -2.36
N VAL A 144 -14.59 -1.72 -2.19
CA VAL A 144 -15.26 -0.93 -3.21
C VAL A 144 -15.34 0.50 -2.71
N TYR A 145 -14.76 1.41 -3.47
CA TYR A 145 -14.90 2.84 -3.24
C TYR A 145 -16.04 3.34 -4.13
N GLU A 146 -16.98 4.07 -3.52
CA GLU A 146 -18.01 4.80 -4.20
C GLU A 146 -17.88 6.29 -3.87
N ASN A 147 -17.88 7.12 -4.89
CA ASN A 147 -17.95 8.56 -4.75
C ASN A 147 -19.13 9.09 -5.57
N SER A 148 -19.99 9.87 -4.94
CA SER A 148 -21.18 10.40 -5.59
C SER A 148 -21.14 11.93 -5.64
N TYR A 149 -21.58 12.48 -6.77
CA TYR A 149 -21.74 13.91 -6.99
C TYR A 149 -23.13 14.22 -7.50
N THR A 150 -23.76 15.23 -6.93
CA THR A 150 -25.02 15.78 -7.43
C THR A 150 -24.73 17.04 -8.26
N ILE A 151 -25.19 17.05 -9.50
CA ILE A 151 -25.04 18.16 -10.42
C ILE A 151 -26.42 18.77 -10.63
N PHE A 152 -26.61 19.99 -10.14
CA PHE A 152 -27.84 20.75 -10.33
C PHE A 152 -27.83 21.42 -11.72
N ARG A 153 -28.99 21.48 -12.36
CA ARG A 153 -29.17 22.10 -13.66
C ARG A 153 -28.77 23.57 -13.65
N ASP A 154 -29.13 24.32 -12.61
CA ASP A 154 -28.80 25.73 -12.49
C ASP A 154 -27.29 26.00 -12.45
N ASN A 155 -26.52 25.09 -11.78
CA ASN A 155 -25.06 25.18 -11.75
C ASN A 155 -24.45 24.88 -13.14
N LEU A 156 -25.06 23.94 -13.87
CA LEU A 156 -24.64 23.62 -15.22
C LEU A 156 -24.93 24.78 -16.17
N ASP A 157 -26.13 25.34 -16.14
CA ASP A 157 -26.52 26.51 -16.95
C ASP A 157 -25.59 27.70 -16.68
N THR A 158 -25.23 27.94 -15.41
CA THR A 158 -24.24 28.96 -15.03
C THR A 158 -22.84 28.66 -15.58
N ALA A 159 -22.38 27.42 -15.50
CA ALA A 159 -21.06 27.01 -16.01
C ALA A 159 -20.91 27.25 -17.52
N PHE A 160 -22.01 27.12 -18.28
CA PHE A 160 -21.99 27.34 -19.75
C PHE A 160 -22.18 28.79 -20.16
N THR A 161 -22.28 29.75 -19.23
CA THR A 161 -22.36 31.19 -19.56
C THR A 161 -21.04 31.77 -20.07
N GLY A 162 -19.91 31.11 -19.80
CA GLY A 162 -18.62 31.54 -20.29
C GLY A 162 -17.53 30.46 -20.22
N PRO A 163 -16.47 30.62 -21.05
CA PRO A 163 -15.39 29.61 -21.08
C PRO A 163 -14.62 29.52 -19.78
N GLU A 164 -14.46 30.60 -19.02
CA GLU A 164 -13.78 30.62 -17.75
C GLU A 164 -14.58 29.89 -16.66
N GLU A 165 -15.88 30.17 -16.56
CA GLU A 165 -16.78 29.50 -15.61
C GLU A 165 -16.89 28.00 -15.91
N PHE A 166 -16.95 27.64 -17.19
CA PHE A 166 -16.93 26.25 -17.62
C PHE A 166 -15.64 25.53 -17.18
N MET A 167 -14.48 26.13 -17.41
CA MET A 167 -13.20 25.54 -16.99
C MET A 167 -13.09 25.42 -15.46
N ARG A 168 -13.57 26.40 -14.70
CA ARG A 168 -13.64 26.34 -13.24
C ARG A 168 -14.52 25.20 -12.76
N PHE A 169 -15.70 25.08 -13.34
CA PHE A 169 -16.65 24.02 -12.99
C PHE A 169 -16.06 22.62 -13.23
N VAL A 170 -15.52 22.41 -14.45
CA VAL A 170 -14.92 21.11 -14.83
C VAL A 170 -13.71 20.79 -13.97
N SER A 171 -12.81 21.74 -13.75
CA SER A 171 -11.58 21.52 -12.97
C SER A 171 -11.88 21.28 -11.49
N MET A 172 -12.84 22.00 -10.91
CA MET A 172 -13.20 21.87 -9.50
C MET A 172 -13.74 20.47 -9.19
N ILE A 173 -14.66 19.96 -9.98
CA ILE A 173 -15.21 18.61 -9.78
C ILE A 173 -14.14 17.55 -10.04
N GLY A 174 -13.40 17.67 -11.15
CA GLY A 174 -12.37 16.71 -11.54
C GLY A 174 -11.29 16.58 -10.48
N GLN A 175 -10.79 17.70 -9.94
CA GLN A 175 -9.79 17.70 -8.89
C GLN A 175 -10.32 17.08 -7.58
N ASN A 176 -11.49 17.49 -7.14
CA ASN A 176 -12.06 16.95 -5.90
C ASN A 176 -12.25 15.42 -5.97
N ARG A 177 -12.63 14.90 -7.15
CA ARG A 177 -12.74 13.44 -7.39
C ARG A 177 -11.38 12.76 -7.27
N ALA A 178 -10.35 13.32 -7.92
CA ALA A 178 -9.00 12.79 -7.87
C ALA A 178 -8.43 12.81 -6.43
N ASP A 179 -8.57 13.93 -5.73
CA ASP A 179 -8.08 14.09 -4.36
C ASP A 179 -8.75 13.12 -3.38
N LYS A 180 -10.07 12.91 -3.52
CA LYS A 180 -10.80 11.93 -2.70
C LYS A 180 -10.36 10.50 -2.98
N LEU A 181 -10.10 10.13 -4.23
CA LEU A 181 -9.60 8.80 -4.58
C LEU A 181 -8.21 8.56 -4.00
N GLU A 182 -7.30 9.55 -4.11
CA GLU A 182 -5.97 9.46 -3.52
C GLU A 182 -6.01 9.39 -1.98
N GLN A 183 -6.89 10.17 -1.35
CA GLN A 183 -7.11 10.09 0.10
C GLN A 183 -7.64 8.70 0.52
N TYR A 184 -8.54 8.12 -0.25
CA TYR A 184 -9.04 6.77 0.00
C TYR A 184 -7.93 5.72 -0.13
N ARG A 185 -7.10 5.81 -1.17
CA ARG A 185 -5.93 4.93 -1.36
C ARG A 185 -4.94 5.04 -0.19
N GLU A 186 -4.69 6.27 0.29
CA GLU A 186 -3.83 6.46 1.46
C GLU A 186 -4.43 5.85 2.73
N THR A 187 -5.71 6.06 2.98
CA THR A 187 -6.42 5.47 4.13
C THR A 187 -6.40 3.95 4.07
N MET A 188 -6.59 3.37 2.88
CA MET A 188 -6.50 1.93 2.66
C MET A 188 -5.09 1.40 2.91
N GLY A 189 -4.05 2.08 2.41
CA GLY A 189 -2.65 1.71 2.64
C GLY A 189 -2.30 1.73 4.14
N ARG A 190 -2.73 2.78 4.87
CA ARG A 190 -2.55 2.85 6.33
C ARG A 190 -3.30 1.74 7.06
N GLY A 191 -4.55 1.48 6.67
CA GLY A 191 -5.35 0.39 7.23
C GLY A 191 -4.70 -0.98 7.05
N LEU A 192 -4.13 -1.24 5.88
CA LEU A 192 -3.38 -2.47 5.61
C LEU A 192 -2.12 -2.58 6.46
N LEU A 193 -1.32 -1.52 6.57
CA LEU A 193 -0.14 -1.51 7.44
C LEU A 193 -0.50 -1.72 8.91
N ALA A 194 -1.54 -1.03 9.40
CA ALA A 194 -2.00 -1.17 10.78
C ALA A 194 -2.53 -2.60 11.06
N ASN A 195 -3.30 -3.17 10.12
CA ASN A 195 -3.75 -4.56 10.23
C ASN A 195 -2.57 -5.55 10.21
N TYR A 196 -1.57 -5.33 9.34
CA TYR A 196 -0.39 -6.16 9.28
C TYR A 196 0.45 -6.09 10.56
N ALA A 197 0.70 -4.89 11.09
CA ALA A 197 1.36 -4.70 12.38
C ALA A 197 0.60 -5.40 13.51
N GLY A 198 -0.72 -5.22 13.56
CA GLY A 198 -1.58 -5.92 14.52
C GLY A 198 -1.54 -7.44 14.37
N ALA A 199 -1.44 -7.95 13.16
CA ALA A 199 -1.31 -9.38 12.88
C ALA A 199 0.01 -9.96 13.40
N LEU A 200 1.15 -9.25 13.16
CA LEU A 200 2.46 -9.63 13.69
C LEU A 200 2.45 -9.72 15.22
N LEU A 201 1.84 -8.73 15.88
CA LEU A 201 1.70 -8.69 17.33
C LEU A 201 0.73 -9.75 17.85
N ALA A 202 -0.37 -10.04 17.14
CA ALA A 202 -1.34 -11.04 17.51
C ALA A 202 -0.80 -12.48 17.42
N GLU A 203 0.05 -12.73 16.42
CA GLU A 203 0.75 -14.01 16.25
C GLU A 203 1.81 -14.22 17.34
N ASN A 204 2.39 -13.12 17.85
CA ASN A 204 3.37 -13.09 18.94
C ASN A 204 4.56 -14.05 18.76
N GLN A 205 5.11 -14.09 17.54
CA GLN A 205 6.37 -14.80 17.30
C GLN A 205 7.54 -13.90 17.68
N GLU A 206 8.39 -14.33 18.61
CA GLU A 206 9.56 -13.56 19.08
C GLU A 206 10.48 -13.10 17.93
N SER A 207 10.61 -13.88 16.88
CA SER A 207 11.43 -13.50 15.73
C SER A 207 10.85 -12.34 14.90
N ARG A 208 9.56 -12.05 15.00
CA ARG A 208 8.84 -11.04 14.21
C ARG A 208 8.57 -9.74 14.97
N VAL A 209 8.70 -9.75 16.28
CA VAL A 209 8.53 -8.58 17.15
C VAL A 209 9.87 -8.25 17.78
N VAL A 210 10.46 -7.12 17.39
CA VAL A 210 11.79 -6.70 17.85
C VAL A 210 11.64 -5.52 18.80
N HIS A 211 11.98 -5.74 20.07
CA HIS A 211 11.95 -4.76 21.15
C HIS A 211 13.29 -4.03 21.24
N LEU A 212 13.41 -2.94 20.47
CA LEU A 212 14.70 -2.24 20.30
C LEU A 212 15.27 -1.71 21.61
N LEU A 213 14.43 -1.13 22.46
CA LEU A 213 14.88 -0.55 23.71
C LEU A 213 15.25 -1.63 24.74
N ALA A 214 14.47 -2.70 24.83
CA ALA A 214 14.76 -3.84 25.70
C ALA A 214 16.06 -4.55 25.29
N GLU A 215 16.28 -4.77 23.98
CA GLU A 215 17.53 -5.36 23.47
C GLU A 215 18.74 -4.45 23.78
N TYR A 216 18.62 -3.14 23.57
CA TYR A 216 19.69 -2.18 23.86
C TYR A 216 20.02 -2.12 25.36
N ASN A 217 18.98 -2.04 26.21
CA ASN A 217 19.15 -2.04 27.67
C ASN A 217 19.86 -3.30 28.17
N THR A 218 19.51 -4.46 27.61
CA THR A 218 20.16 -5.73 27.94
C THR A 218 21.63 -5.73 27.53
N LEU A 219 21.94 -5.23 26.32
CA LEU A 219 23.28 -5.20 25.79
C LEU A 219 24.20 -4.23 26.56
N THR A 220 23.67 -3.05 26.92
CA THR A 220 24.44 -1.98 27.57
C THR A 220 24.35 -1.98 29.09
N ASN A 221 23.53 -2.89 29.66
CA ASN A 221 23.19 -2.92 31.08
C ASN A 221 22.64 -1.59 31.62
N GLN A 222 21.83 -0.91 30.77
CA GLN A 222 21.14 0.34 31.09
C GLN A 222 19.65 0.07 31.37
N GLN A 223 18.94 1.09 31.85
CA GLN A 223 17.49 1.05 32.09
C GLN A 223 16.82 2.29 31.48
N LEU A 224 17.03 2.46 30.18
CA LEU A 224 16.39 3.53 29.43
C LEU A 224 14.91 3.19 29.23
N THR A 225 14.09 4.25 29.29
CA THR A 225 12.67 4.19 28.98
C THR A 225 12.40 4.92 27.67
N ALA A 226 11.21 4.73 27.08
CA ALA A 226 10.78 5.44 25.88
C ALA A 226 10.85 6.98 26.01
N GLN A 227 10.84 7.52 27.25
CA GLN A 227 10.99 8.95 27.51
C GLN A 227 12.46 9.36 27.67
N THR A 228 13.24 8.57 28.39
CA THR A 228 14.66 8.92 28.68
C THR A 228 15.60 8.66 27.50
N VAL A 229 15.20 7.81 26.56
CA VAL A 229 15.97 7.53 25.34
C VAL A 229 16.10 8.75 24.44
N TYR A 230 15.15 9.66 24.48
CA TYR A 230 15.15 10.91 23.69
C TYR A 230 16.03 12.02 24.29
N GLN A 231 16.65 11.82 25.46
CA GLN A 231 17.62 12.76 25.99
C GLN A 231 18.88 12.77 25.13
N PRO A 232 19.52 13.93 24.89
CA PRO A 232 20.65 14.06 23.95
C PRO A 232 21.78 13.06 24.20
N ASP A 233 22.12 12.83 25.46
CA ASP A 233 23.21 11.93 25.84
C ASP A 233 22.93 10.44 25.52
N ASN A 234 21.66 10.06 25.55
CA ASN A 234 21.22 8.68 25.32
C ASN A 234 20.86 8.41 23.86
N PHE A 235 20.31 9.41 23.19
CA PHE A 235 19.70 9.25 21.87
C PHE A 235 20.72 8.88 20.79
N THR A 236 21.86 9.58 20.73
CA THR A 236 22.88 9.34 19.69
C THR A 236 23.47 7.91 19.77
N PRO A 237 23.94 7.40 20.92
CA PRO A 237 24.45 6.04 21.02
C PRO A 237 23.35 5.00 20.76
N PHE A 238 22.13 5.23 21.25
CA PHE A 238 20.99 4.35 20.99
C PHE A 238 20.68 4.27 19.49
N MET A 239 20.59 5.38 18.79
CA MET A 239 20.26 5.40 17.36
C MET A 239 21.36 4.76 16.51
N ARG A 240 22.65 4.92 16.86
CA ARG A 240 23.73 4.21 16.18
C ARG A 240 23.57 2.69 16.29
N TRP A 241 23.20 2.21 17.47
CA TRP A 241 22.94 0.79 17.69
C TRP A 241 21.67 0.34 16.91
N VAL A 242 20.58 1.12 16.93
CA VAL A 242 19.36 0.82 16.18
C VAL A 242 19.65 0.67 14.69
N TYR A 243 20.44 1.56 14.10
CA TYR A 243 20.84 1.44 12.71
C TYR A 243 21.63 0.16 12.42
N ALA A 244 22.60 -0.16 13.27
CA ALA A 244 23.36 -1.40 13.14
C ALA A 244 22.44 -2.63 13.26
N ARG A 245 21.47 -2.58 14.18
CA ARG A 245 20.49 -3.65 14.38
C ARG A 245 19.56 -3.83 13.19
N ILE A 246 19.02 -2.74 12.64
CA ILE A 246 18.16 -2.79 11.44
C ILE A 246 18.95 -3.39 10.26
N ARG A 247 20.19 -2.98 10.03
CA ARG A 247 21.01 -3.58 8.97
C ARG A 247 21.26 -5.07 9.19
N SER A 248 21.54 -5.48 10.41
CA SER A 248 21.66 -6.90 10.74
C SER A 248 20.37 -7.68 10.44
N LEU A 249 19.22 -7.11 10.78
CA LEU A 249 17.92 -7.73 10.47
C LEU A 249 17.67 -7.81 8.96
N MET A 250 18.03 -6.77 8.20
CA MET A 250 17.96 -6.79 6.74
C MET A 250 18.81 -7.91 6.13
N GLU A 251 20.03 -8.11 6.61
CA GLU A 251 20.89 -9.21 6.15
C GLU A 251 20.29 -10.57 6.53
N LEU A 252 19.73 -10.73 7.73
CA LEU A 252 19.05 -11.95 8.14
C LEU A 252 17.79 -12.24 7.29
N MET A 253 17.08 -11.21 6.82
CA MET A 253 15.95 -11.38 5.90
C MET A 253 16.38 -11.83 4.52
N ARG A 254 17.60 -11.50 4.08
CA ARG A 254 18.17 -11.98 2.82
C ARG A 254 18.50 -13.47 2.84
N GLU A 255 18.80 -14.02 4.03
CA GLU A 255 19.08 -15.44 4.16
C GLU A 255 17.83 -16.28 3.90
N ARG A 256 18.00 -17.37 3.15
CA ARG A 256 16.93 -18.34 2.90
C ARG A 256 16.62 -19.14 4.15
N SER A 257 15.55 -18.78 4.84
CA SER A 257 15.20 -19.34 6.15
C SER A 257 13.70 -19.28 6.40
N GLN A 258 13.24 -19.93 7.46
CA GLN A 258 11.86 -19.84 7.98
C GLN A 258 11.69 -18.71 9.01
N MET A 259 12.74 -17.97 9.33
CA MET A 259 12.65 -16.85 10.27
C MET A 259 11.83 -15.72 9.66
N PHE A 260 11.15 -14.98 10.51
CA PHE A 260 10.32 -13.80 10.16
C PHE A 260 9.09 -14.10 9.31
N GLN A 261 8.64 -15.33 9.24
CA GLN A 261 7.45 -15.76 8.46
C GLN A 261 6.59 -16.74 9.27
N THR A 262 5.30 -16.82 8.90
CA THR A 262 4.38 -17.84 9.44
C THR A 262 4.50 -19.12 8.63
N VAL A 263 4.75 -20.25 9.31
CA VAL A 263 4.77 -21.57 8.69
C VAL A 263 3.37 -22.19 8.80
N ILE A 264 2.72 -22.41 7.65
CA ILE A 264 1.37 -22.99 7.59
C ILE A 264 1.44 -24.52 7.54
N ASN A 265 0.63 -25.16 8.39
CA ASN A 265 0.46 -26.63 8.46
C ASN A 265 1.78 -27.39 8.57
N ALA A 266 2.76 -26.82 9.26
CA ALA A 266 4.11 -27.37 9.41
C ALA A 266 4.81 -27.69 8.07
N LYS A 267 4.37 -27.07 6.96
CA LYS A 267 5.02 -27.18 5.63
C LYS A 267 6.05 -26.08 5.50
N PRO A 268 7.34 -26.39 5.51
CA PRO A 268 8.39 -25.40 5.42
C PRO A 268 8.48 -24.84 3.98
N VAL A 269 8.19 -23.56 3.83
CA VAL A 269 8.51 -22.81 2.62
C VAL A 269 9.62 -21.86 2.99
N MET A 270 10.84 -22.13 2.52
CA MET A 270 12.00 -21.28 2.82
C MET A 270 11.93 -20.01 2.00
N ARG A 271 11.86 -18.85 2.66
CA ARG A 271 11.79 -17.52 2.03
C ARG A 271 13.11 -16.78 2.20
N HIS A 272 13.38 -15.89 1.26
CA HIS A 272 14.44 -14.88 1.34
C HIS A 272 13.92 -13.59 0.72
N THR A 273 14.31 -12.45 1.25
CA THR A 273 13.91 -11.13 0.75
C THR A 273 15.12 -10.42 0.18
N PRO A 274 15.25 -10.29 -1.14
CA PRO A 274 16.31 -9.50 -1.77
C PRO A 274 16.18 -8.01 -1.38
N PRO A 275 17.28 -7.22 -1.37
CA PRO A 275 17.25 -5.81 -0.96
C PRO A 275 16.32 -4.94 -1.79
N ASP A 276 16.16 -5.23 -3.07
CA ASP A 276 15.27 -4.52 -4.01
C ASP A 276 13.77 -4.77 -3.76
N ARG A 277 13.44 -5.85 -3.03
CA ARG A 277 12.08 -6.21 -2.67
C ARG A 277 11.74 -5.94 -1.21
N LEU A 278 12.72 -5.52 -0.42
CA LEU A 278 12.53 -5.19 0.97
C LEU A 278 11.88 -3.82 1.11
N LYS A 279 10.72 -3.76 1.74
CA LYS A 279 10.04 -2.50 2.11
C LYS A 279 10.29 -2.22 3.59
N LEU A 280 10.73 -0.99 3.87
CA LEU A 280 10.97 -0.49 5.22
C LEU A 280 10.15 0.79 5.43
N TYR A 281 9.21 0.74 6.35
CA TYR A 281 8.44 1.90 6.79
C TYR A 281 8.92 2.34 8.16
N MET A 282 9.27 3.61 8.33
CA MET A 282 9.81 4.14 9.59
C MET A 282 9.04 5.34 10.09
N TYR A 283 8.92 5.46 11.41
CA TYR A 283 8.24 6.56 12.06
C TYR A 283 8.99 7.87 11.87
N SER A 284 8.35 8.82 11.15
CA SER A 284 8.98 10.06 10.70
C SER A 284 9.51 10.94 11.82
N PRO A 285 8.79 11.21 12.93
CA PRO A 285 9.28 12.08 13.98
C PRO A 285 10.61 11.62 14.61
N ALA A 286 10.79 10.31 14.79
CA ALA A 286 12.06 9.76 15.27
C ALA A 286 13.19 9.97 14.25
N MET A 287 12.90 9.82 12.96
CA MET A 287 13.87 10.02 11.90
C MET A 287 14.27 11.49 11.71
N GLU A 288 13.32 12.42 11.84
CA GLU A 288 13.61 13.87 11.80
C GLU A 288 14.47 14.31 13.00
N MET A 289 14.27 13.71 14.19
CA MET A 289 15.11 13.97 15.35
C MET A 289 16.56 13.51 15.09
N VAL A 290 16.74 12.34 14.46
CA VAL A 290 18.09 11.88 14.03
C VAL A 290 18.74 12.89 13.09
N LYS A 291 18.03 13.32 12.06
CA LYS A 291 18.54 14.32 11.10
C LYS A 291 18.92 15.63 11.78
N SER A 292 18.12 16.11 12.73
CA SER A 292 18.40 17.36 13.46
C SER A 292 19.64 17.26 14.35
N MET A 293 19.88 16.12 14.99
CA MET A 293 21.07 15.90 15.82
C MET A 293 22.34 15.72 14.99
N VAL A 294 22.24 15.04 13.87
CA VAL A 294 23.37 14.86 12.93
C VAL A 294 23.78 16.18 12.29
N ALA A 295 22.83 17.07 12.01
CA ALA A 295 23.13 18.39 11.47
C ALA A 295 23.88 19.29 12.47
N SER A 296 23.74 19.04 13.78
CA SER A 296 24.42 19.85 14.83
C SER A 296 25.83 19.36 15.16
N GLU A 297 26.14 18.09 14.92
CA GLU A 297 27.48 17.53 15.12
C GLU A 297 28.07 17.16 13.75
N THR A 298 29.34 17.45 13.51
CA THR A 298 30.11 17.24 12.29
C THR A 298 30.16 15.76 11.86
N PHE A 299 29.04 15.12 11.70
CA PHE A 299 28.93 13.76 11.21
C PHE A 299 28.73 13.77 9.70
N HIS A 300 29.59 13.06 9.00
CA HIS A 300 29.49 12.87 7.57
C HIS A 300 28.14 12.23 7.18
N ASP A 301 27.50 12.80 6.19
CA ASP A 301 26.22 12.42 5.56
C ASP A 301 26.15 10.92 5.13
N ASP A 302 27.31 10.27 5.04
CA ASP A 302 27.45 8.88 4.62
C ASP A 302 26.96 7.83 5.65
N LEU A 303 26.78 8.21 6.92
CA LEU A 303 26.27 7.30 7.96
C LEU A 303 24.75 7.10 7.91
N ILE A 304 24.01 8.00 7.22
CA ILE A 304 22.55 8.01 7.19
C ILE A 304 21.98 7.73 5.78
N ARG A 305 22.77 7.18 4.88
CA ARG A 305 22.22 6.69 3.61
C ARG A 305 21.43 5.39 3.81
N TYR A 306 20.32 5.49 4.57
CA TYR A 306 19.18 4.62 4.38
C TYR A 306 18.39 5.16 3.19
N THR A 307 18.80 4.78 2.01
CA THR A 307 18.22 5.26 0.76
C THR A 307 16.82 4.75 0.50
N ASP A 308 16.35 3.71 1.22
CA ASP A 308 15.16 2.97 0.83
C ASP A 308 14.17 2.73 1.97
N TYR A 309 13.83 3.78 2.75
CA TYR A 309 12.71 3.71 3.67
C TYR A 309 11.61 4.70 3.32
N GLU A 310 10.37 4.30 3.52
CA GLU A 310 9.23 5.19 3.44
C GLU A 310 8.93 5.79 4.82
N SER A 311 8.77 7.11 4.86
CA SER A 311 8.54 7.86 6.09
C SER A 311 7.04 7.88 6.42
N VAL A 312 6.68 7.43 7.62
CA VAL A 312 5.31 7.39 8.14
C VAL A 312 5.15 8.42 9.25
N THR A 313 4.28 9.40 9.05
CA THR A 313 4.01 10.45 10.05
C THR A 313 3.13 9.98 11.21
N PHE A 314 2.22 9.07 10.94
CA PHE A 314 1.37 8.39 11.92
C PHE A 314 0.92 7.03 11.37
N TRP A 315 0.78 6.04 12.22
CA TRP A 315 0.40 4.69 11.79
C TRP A 315 -1.10 4.54 11.53
N GLN A 316 -1.93 5.00 12.45
CA GLN A 316 -3.38 4.88 12.36
C GLN A 316 -4.09 6.21 12.56
N SER A 317 -3.75 6.97 13.60
CA SER A 317 -4.40 8.23 13.98
C SER A 317 -3.37 9.33 14.20
N ILE A 318 -3.73 10.57 13.81
CA ILE A 318 -2.92 11.76 14.07
C ILE A 318 -2.83 12.07 15.58
N GLU A 319 -3.86 11.71 16.34
CA GLU A 319 -3.88 11.94 17.80
C GLU A 319 -2.89 11.08 18.57
N LYS A 320 -2.68 9.83 18.07
CA LYS A 320 -1.71 8.87 18.63
C LYS A 320 -0.83 8.36 17.48
N PRO A 321 0.15 9.13 17.05
CA PRO A 321 0.84 8.89 15.78
C PRO A 321 1.76 7.67 15.79
N ASP A 322 2.27 7.27 16.94
CA ASP A 322 3.19 6.14 17.16
C ASP A 322 2.49 4.83 17.52
N SER A 323 1.15 4.82 17.53
CA SER A 323 0.37 3.69 18.02
C SER A 323 -0.65 3.17 17.03
N ILE A 324 -1.07 1.93 17.25
CA ILE A 324 -2.22 1.28 16.59
C ILE A 324 -3.19 0.75 17.62
N SER A 325 -4.46 0.69 17.23
CA SER A 325 -5.55 0.05 17.99
C SER A 325 -6.47 -0.63 16.99
N VAL A 326 -6.29 -1.95 16.79
CA VAL A 326 -6.91 -2.70 15.69
C VAL A 326 -7.42 -4.07 16.14
N ASN A 327 -8.41 -4.58 15.43
CA ASN A 327 -8.82 -5.98 15.47
C ASN A 327 -8.23 -6.68 14.23
N PRO A 328 -7.00 -7.20 14.32
CA PRO A 328 -6.33 -7.71 13.14
C PRO A 328 -6.97 -8.99 12.61
N VAL A 329 -7.03 -9.07 11.29
CA VAL A 329 -7.42 -10.27 10.55
C VAL A 329 -6.19 -10.81 9.85
N TYR A 330 -5.86 -12.08 10.06
CA TYR A 330 -4.65 -12.69 9.52
C TYR A 330 -4.80 -14.22 9.34
N THR A 331 -3.91 -14.80 8.56
CA THR A 331 -3.85 -16.25 8.41
C THR A 331 -2.96 -16.85 9.50
N GLY A 332 -3.52 -17.75 10.30
CA GLY A 332 -2.79 -18.45 11.35
C GLY A 332 -1.94 -19.62 10.84
N THR A 333 -1.15 -20.22 11.73
CA THR A 333 -0.28 -21.37 11.44
C THR A 333 -1.03 -22.63 10.97
N ASP A 334 -2.32 -22.70 11.26
CA ASP A 334 -3.23 -23.78 10.80
C ASP A 334 -3.83 -23.50 9.40
N GLY A 335 -3.45 -22.40 8.77
CA GLY A 335 -3.96 -21.98 7.45
C GLY A 335 -5.38 -21.41 7.51
N THR A 336 -5.97 -21.21 8.69
CA THR A 336 -7.29 -20.59 8.84
C THR A 336 -7.18 -19.08 9.04
N ILE A 337 -8.23 -18.36 8.66
CA ILE A 337 -8.35 -16.93 8.95
C ILE A 337 -8.68 -16.76 10.43
N LYS A 338 -7.86 -16.00 11.13
CA LYS A 338 -8.03 -15.61 12.52
C LYS A 338 -8.32 -14.14 12.65
N THR A 339 -9.10 -13.79 13.65
CA THR A 339 -9.36 -12.40 14.04
C THR A 339 -9.12 -12.30 15.55
N LYS A 340 -8.29 -11.34 15.96
CA LYS A 340 -8.15 -11.03 17.39
C LYS A 340 -9.05 -9.83 17.68
N VAL A 341 -10.17 -10.10 18.37
CA VAL A 341 -11.18 -9.09 18.73
C VAL A 341 -10.98 -8.69 20.18
N GLY A 342 -11.14 -7.41 20.48
CA GLY A 342 -11.13 -6.88 21.84
C GLY A 342 -12.42 -7.20 22.60
N ASP A 343 -12.47 -6.79 23.86
CA ASP A 343 -13.57 -7.03 24.80
C ASP A 343 -14.75 -6.02 24.68
N GLY A 344 -14.74 -5.18 23.65
CA GLY A 344 -15.75 -4.14 23.41
C GLY A 344 -15.40 -2.77 24.02
N SER A 345 -14.45 -2.71 24.95
CA SER A 345 -13.90 -1.46 25.52
C SER A 345 -12.54 -1.10 24.91
N SER A 346 -11.79 -2.12 24.47
CA SER A 346 -10.50 -1.99 23.79
C SER A 346 -10.45 -2.82 22.51
N ALA A 347 -9.56 -2.48 21.59
CA ALA A 347 -9.28 -3.30 20.41
C ALA A 347 -8.50 -4.59 20.78
N GLY A 348 -8.52 -5.57 19.90
CA GLY A 348 -7.83 -6.85 20.11
C GLY A 348 -6.32 -6.73 20.20
N VAL A 349 -5.74 -5.71 19.56
CA VAL A 349 -4.32 -5.33 19.67
C VAL A 349 -4.23 -3.84 19.82
N GLU A 350 -3.62 -3.39 20.90
CA GLU A 350 -3.25 -2.01 21.18
C GLU A 350 -1.74 -1.96 21.41
N GLN A 351 -1.01 -1.23 20.59
CA GLN A 351 0.44 -1.10 20.71
C GLN A 351 0.86 0.33 20.44
N ALA A 352 1.62 0.89 21.36
CA ALA A 352 2.31 2.17 21.20
C ALA A 352 3.82 1.95 20.96
N GLY A 353 4.52 3.01 20.57
CA GLY A 353 5.96 2.95 20.35
C GLY A 353 6.37 2.18 19.10
N ILE A 354 5.54 2.14 18.06
CA ILE A 354 5.91 1.50 16.80
C ILE A 354 6.94 2.38 16.09
N PHE A 355 8.17 1.88 16.04
CA PHE A 355 9.30 2.56 15.41
C PHE A 355 9.37 2.32 13.89
N GLY A 356 9.08 1.09 13.46
CA GLY A 356 9.09 0.74 12.05
C GLY A 356 8.50 -0.62 11.75
N ILE A 357 8.22 -0.86 10.48
CA ILE A 357 7.75 -2.15 9.97
C ILE A 357 8.60 -2.49 8.75
N MET A 358 9.12 -3.71 8.70
CA MET A 358 9.94 -4.21 7.62
C MET A 358 9.32 -5.49 7.07
N PHE A 359 9.15 -5.59 5.75
CA PHE A 359 8.52 -6.75 5.12
C PHE A 359 8.93 -6.90 3.66
N ASP A 360 8.69 -8.09 3.12
CA ASP A 360 8.84 -8.39 1.70
C ASP A 360 7.70 -7.73 0.89
N GLU A 361 8.00 -7.21 -0.29
CA GLU A 361 7.01 -6.59 -1.19
C GLU A 361 5.80 -7.50 -1.46
N ASP A 362 5.99 -8.82 -1.49
CA ASP A 362 4.90 -9.79 -1.68
C ASP A 362 4.10 -10.09 -0.40
N ALA A 363 4.46 -9.48 0.74
CA ALA A 363 3.74 -9.68 2.00
C ALA A 363 2.48 -8.83 2.09
N LEU A 364 2.50 -7.62 1.53
CA LEU A 364 1.43 -6.65 1.72
C LEU A 364 1.26 -5.77 0.48
N GLY A 365 0.02 -5.65 0.02
CA GLY A 365 -0.27 -4.76 -1.09
C GLY A 365 -1.74 -4.66 -1.44
N TYR A 366 -2.06 -3.75 -2.34
CA TYR A 366 -3.38 -3.62 -2.95
C TYR A 366 -3.26 -3.36 -4.45
N ALA A 367 -4.25 -3.81 -5.20
CA ALA A 367 -4.34 -3.59 -6.63
C ALA A 367 -5.71 -3.06 -7.02
N GLN A 368 -5.74 -2.12 -7.96
CA GLN A 368 -6.98 -1.68 -8.58
C GLN A 368 -7.41 -2.70 -9.63
N VAL A 369 -8.66 -3.17 -9.55
CA VAL A 369 -9.20 -4.18 -10.48
C VAL A 369 -9.94 -3.53 -11.62
N ASN A 370 -10.92 -2.68 -11.29
CA ASN A 370 -11.67 -1.92 -12.28
C ASN A 370 -12.15 -0.59 -11.70
N ALA A 371 -12.50 0.33 -12.61
CA ALA A 371 -13.18 1.57 -12.28
C ALA A 371 -14.24 1.83 -13.35
N TRP A 372 -15.43 2.23 -12.91
CA TRP A 372 -16.51 2.61 -13.80
C TRP A 372 -17.32 3.76 -13.22
N ASN A 373 -17.92 4.53 -14.09
CA ASN A 373 -18.70 5.71 -13.77
C ASN A 373 -20.09 5.58 -14.41
N GLN A 374 -21.10 6.04 -13.69
CA GLN A 374 -22.48 6.03 -14.17
C GLN A 374 -23.24 7.26 -13.71
N LEU A 375 -23.88 7.93 -14.67
CA LEU A 375 -24.78 9.04 -14.44
C LEU A 375 -26.23 8.53 -14.35
N THR A 376 -27.02 9.05 -13.39
CA THR A 376 -28.47 8.77 -13.32
C THR A 376 -29.23 9.55 -14.39
N PRO A 377 -30.43 9.12 -14.76
CA PRO A 377 -31.39 9.95 -15.48
C PRO A 377 -31.70 11.24 -14.71
N PHE A 378 -32.12 12.29 -15.43
CA PHE A 378 -32.55 13.54 -14.84
C PHE A 378 -33.70 13.37 -13.84
N ASN A 379 -33.49 13.87 -12.63
CA ASN A 379 -34.55 13.95 -11.64
C ASN A 379 -35.35 15.25 -11.86
N ALA A 380 -36.47 15.15 -12.55
CA ALA A 380 -37.29 16.30 -12.93
C ALA A 380 -37.88 17.05 -11.73
N LYS A 381 -38.11 16.37 -10.59
CA LYS A 381 -38.63 16.98 -9.37
C LYS A 381 -37.56 17.77 -8.61
N GLY A 382 -36.32 17.24 -8.62
CA GLY A 382 -35.19 17.86 -7.89
C GLY A 382 -34.32 18.75 -8.75
N GLY A 383 -34.46 18.74 -10.08
CA GLY A 383 -33.63 19.52 -10.99
C GLY A 383 -32.15 19.12 -11.03
N TYR A 384 -31.83 17.83 -10.82
CA TYR A 384 -30.43 17.37 -10.70
C TYR A 384 -30.19 16.00 -11.33
N TRP A 385 -28.92 15.69 -11.54
CA TRP A 385 -28.37 14.38 -11.84
C TRP A 385 -27.41 13.93 -10.73
N ASN A 386 -27.33 12.64 -10.49
CA ASN A 386 -26.27 12.06 -9.66
C ASN A 386 -25.27 11.32 -10.54
N ASP A 387 -24.02 11.57 -10.28
CA ASP A 387 -22.88 10.94 -10.93
C ASP A 387 -22.16 10.05 -9.90
N PHE A 388 -22.02 8.76 -10.21
CA PHE A 388 -21.43 7.75 -9.34
C PHE A 388 -20.14 7.22 -9.94
N ASP A 389 -19.06 7.31 -9.17
CA ASP A 389 -17.78 6.66 -9.47
C ASP A 389 -17.62 5.44 -8.58
N HIS A 390 -17.36 4.31 -9.18
CA HIS A 390 -17.02 3.09 -8.47
C HIS A 390 -15.62 2.64 -8.83
N VAL A 391 -14.80 2.40 -7.82
CA VAL A 391 -13.45 1.85 -7.99
C VAL A 391 -13.30 0.64 -7.08
N ASN A 392 -12.95 -0.50 -7.68
CA ASN A 392 -12.78 -1.75 -6.97
C ASN A 392 -11.30 -2.01 -6.74
N PHE A 393 -10.94 -2.30 -5.49
CA PHE A 393 -9.60 -2.68 -5.08
C PHE A 393 -9.59 -4.12 -4.55
N ARG A 394 -8.46 -4.78 -4.74
CA ARG A 394 -8.11 -6.03 -4.07
C ARG A 394 -6.97 -5.78 -3.10
N THR A 395 -7.06 -6.38 -1.94
CA THR A 395 -6.02 -6.31 -0.91
C THR A 395 -5.41 -7.67 -0.68
N MET A 396 -4.11 -7.70 -0.43
CA MET A 396 -3.35 -8.90 -0.11
C MET A 396 -2.57 -8.66 1.17
N GLN A 397 -2.63 -9.64 2.07
CA GLN A 397 -1.79 -9.72 3.25
C GLN A 397 -1.34 -11.17 3.43
N ASP A 398 -0.06 -11.43 3.22
CA ASP A 398 0.52 -12.76 3.28
C ASP A 398 1.50 -12.88 4.46
N MET A 399 1.08 -13.56 5.51
CA MET A 399 1.91 -13.82 6.68
C MET A 399 2.99 -14.87 6.42
N THR A 400 2.94 -15.59 5.28
CA THR A 400 3.96 -16.58 4.90
C THR A 400 5.20 -15.94 4.28
N GLU A 401 5.15 -14.64 3.95
CA GLU A 401 6.32 -13.87 3.56
C GLU A 401 7.02 -13.28 4.78
N LYS A 402 8.30 -12.93 4.60
CA LYS A 402 9.10 -12.35 5.67
C LYS A 402 8.59 -10.97 6.05
N GLY A 403 8.48 -10.74 7.35
CA GLY A 403 8.15 -9.43 7.89
C GLY A 403 8.26 -9.38 9.39
N LEU A 404 8.61 -8.21 9.90
CA LEU A 404 8.80 -7.93 11.33
C LEU A 404 8.37 -6.51 11.68
N ILE A 405 8.10 -6.29 12.95
CA ILE A 405 7.80 -4.99 13.54
C ILE A 405 8.89 -4.60 14.53
N LEU A 406 9.27 -3.33 14.52
CA LEU A 406 10.24 -2.72 15.40
C LEU A 406 9.50 -1.87 16.43
N LEU A 407 9.68 -2.17 17.70
CA LEU A 407 9.05 -1.46 18.82
C LEU A 407 10.10 -0.71 19.64
N LEU A 408 9.70 0.45 20.14
CA LEU A 408 10.47 1.26 21.07
C LEU A 408 9.90 1.07 22.48
N ASP A 409 10.04 -0.14 23.02
CA ASP A 409 9.54 -0.52 24.34
C ASP A 409 10.55 -1.43 25.07
#